data_80481dd99a91b0b3daa86482f03d9b19
#
_entry.id   80481dd99a91b0b3daa86482f03d9b19
#
_cell.length_a   1.000
_cell.length_b   1.000
_cell.length_c   1.000
_cell.angle_alpha   90.00
_cell.angle_beta   90.00
_cell.angle_gamma   90.00
#
_symmetry.space_group_name_H-M   'P 1'
#
loop_
_entity.id
_entity.type
_entity.pdbx_description
1 polymer ?
#
loop_
_entity_poly.entity_id
_entity_poly.type
_entity_poly.pdbx_seq_one_letter_code
_entity_poly.pdbx_strand_id
1 'polypeptide(L)'
;KAFGCADLVICRSGAGSVSELTALGLPAVYVPLPIGNGEQRFNAQPVVQAGGGLLVDDRDFTAAWVESHVPQLLADPQTLQDYGHNAWQYGIRDAADRMAQRILTIAGDARWCR
;
A
#
# COMPACT_ATOMS: atom_id res chain seq x y z
N LYS A 1 -14.52 10.80 1.85
CA LYS A 1 -13.87 9.60 2.27
C LYS A 1 -12.89 9.82 3.40
N ALA A 2 -12.82 8.87 4.30
CA ALA A 2 -12.06 9.06 5.52
C ALA A 2 -10.56 8.81 5.40
N PHE A 3 -10.07 8.39 4.25
CA PHE A 3 -8.65 8.02 4.10
C PHE A 3 -7.70 9.16 4.50
N GLY A 4 -7.98 10.38 4.11
CA GLY A 4 -7.10 11.50 4.40
C GLY A 4 -7.03 11.88 5.88
N CYS A 5 -7.94 11.34 6.71
CA CYS A 5 -8.01 11.63 8.14
C CYS A 5 -7.68 10.42 9.00
N ALA A 6 -7.37 9.27 8.38
CA ALA A 6 -7.12 8.05 9.13
C ALA A 6 -5.68 8.00 9.64
N ASP A 7 -5.49 7.53 10.87
CA ASP A 7 -4.16 7.26 11.42
C ASP A 7 -3.66 5.88 11.01
N LEU A 8 -4.55 4.95 10.76
CA LEU A 8 -4.25 3.58 10.34
C LEU A 8 -5.43 3.05 9.53
N VAL A 9 -5.14 2.42 8.42
CA VAL A 9 -6.16 1.82 7.56
C VAL A 9 -5.97 0.31 7.55
N ILE A 10 -7.06 -0.43 7.67
CA ILE A 10 -7.05 -1.88 7.54
C ILE A 10 -7.94 -2.22 6.35
N CYS A 11 -7.37 -2.87 5.35
CA CYS A 11 -8.12 -3.12 4.11
C CYS A 11 -7.55 -4.29 3.33
N ARG A 12 -8.30 -4.71 2.33
CA ARG A 12 -7.79 -5.63 1.31
C ARG A 12 -6.75 -4.92 0.46
N SER A 13 -5.86 -5.69 -0.15
CA SER A 13 -4.74 -5.12 -0.91
C SER A 13 -4.96 -5.19 -2.43
N GLY A 14 -6.13 -4.75 -2.87
CA GLY A 14 -6.36 -4.53 -4.29
C GLY A 14 -5.42 -3.46 -4.82
N ALA A 15 -5.10 -3.52 -6.13
CA ALA A 15 -4.13 -2.61 -6.72
C ALA A 15 -4.51 -1.14 -6.52
N GLY A 16 -5.78 -0.82 -6.68
CA GLY A 16 -6.26 0.55 -6.48
C GLY A 16 -6.09 1.02 -5.04
N SER A 17 -6.42 0.16 -4.07
CA SER A 17 -6.29 0.51 -2.66
C SER A 17 -4.83 0.74 -2.27
N VAL A 18 -3.94 -0.15 -2.71
CA VAL A 18 -2.52 -0.02 -2.39
C VAL A 18 -1.96 1.27 -2.99
N SER A 19 -2.28 1.56 -4.25
CA SER A 19 -1.81 2.78 -4.91
C SER A 19 -2.33 4.03 -4.22
N GLU A 20 -3.61 4.04 -3.85
CA GLU A 20 -4.22 5.20 -3.20
C GLU A 20 -3.61 5.45 -1.83
N LEU A 21 -3.46 4.40 -1.02
CA LEU A 21 -2.92 4.54 0.32
C LEU A 21 -1.45 4.97 0.32
N THR A 22 -0.65 4.44 -0.61
CA THR A 22 0.74 4.87 -0.71
C THR A 22 0.86 6.30 -1.21
N ALA A 23 -0.01 6.71 -2.13
CA ALA A 23 -0.03 8.09 -2.61
C ALA A 23 -0.37 9.08 -1.49
N LEU A 24 -1.21 8.68 -0.55
CA LEU A 24 -1.59 9.51 0.59
C LEU A 24 -0.63 9.38 1.77
N GLY A 25 0.29 8.43 1.74
CA GLY A 25 1.22 8.20 2.83
C GLY A 25 0.55 7.70 4.09
N LEU A 26 -0.46 6.84 3.96
CA LEU A 26 -1.20 6.31 5.10
C LEU A 26 -0.66 4.97 5.54
N PRO A 27 -0.43 4.79 6.85
CA PRO A 27 -0.07 3.47 7.38
C PRO A 27 -1.23 2.49 7.17
N ALA A 28 -0.92 1.28 6.75
CA ALA A 28 -1.96 0.30 6.46
C ALA A 28 -1.59 -1.09 6.93
N VAL A 29 -2.61 -1.83 7.34
CA VAL A 29 -2.54 -3.28 7.52
C VAL A 29 -3.28 -3.89 6.34
N TYR A 30 -2.53 -4.56 5.48
CA TYR A 30 -3.08 -5.19 4.28
C TYR A 30 -3.44 -6.63 4.57
N VAL A 31 -4.69 -6.97 4.28
CA VAL A 31 -5.21 -8.34 4.43
C VAL A 31 -5.56 -8.84 3.03
N PRO A 32 -4.64 -9.51 2.33
CA PRO A 32 -4.90 -9.94 0.96
C PRO A 32 -6.07 -10.92 0.90
N LEU A 33 -6.93 -10.74 -0.09
CA LEU A 33 -8.00 -11.68 -0.34
C LEU A 33 -7.38 -12.96 -0.92
N PRO A 34 -7.64 -14.14 -0.30
CA PRO A 34 -6.97 -15.38 -0.69
C PRO A 34 -7.66 -16.09 -1.87
N ILE A 35 -7.90 -15.36 -2.94
CA ILE A 35 -8.51 -15.92 -4.16
C ILE A 35 -7.64 -15.58 -5.35
N GLY A 36 -7.88 -16.27 -6.46
CA GLY A 36 -7.09 -16.09 -7.66
C GLY A 36 -5.67 -16.61 -7.48
N ASN A 37 -4.71 -15.94 -8.07
CA ASN A 37 -3.29 -16.34 -8.06
C ASN A 37 -2.46 -15.57 -7.03
N GLY A 38 -3.12 -14.99 -6.02
CA GLY A 38 -2.41 -14.24 -5.00
C GLY A 38 -2.06 -12.82 -5.40
N GLU A 39 -2.82 -12.24 -6.33
CA GLU A 39 -2.55 -10.88 -6.82
C GLU A 39 -2.52 -9.86 -5.70
N GLN A 40 -3.42 -9.98 -4.72
CA GLN A 40 -3.49 -9.00 -3.64
C GLN A 40 -2.26 -9.07 -2.73
N ARG A 41 -1.74 -10.28 -2.51
CA ARG A 41 -0.49 -10.42 -1.76
C ARG A 41 0.67 -9.77 -2.53
N PHE A 42 0.74 -9.99 -3.83
CA PHE A 42 1.77 -9.36 -4.67
C PHE A 42 1.65 -7.83 -4.67
N ASN A 43 0.43 -7.30 -4.63
CA ASN A 43 0.23 -5.86 -4.61
C ASN A 43 0.77 -5.22 -3.32
N ALA A 44 0.59 -5.87 -2.19
CA ALA A 44 0.99 -5.33 -0.90
C ALA A 44 2.45 -5.60 -0.56
N GLN A 45 3.01 -6.67 -1.05
CA GLN A 45 4.31 -7.15 -0.63
C GLN A 45 5.44 -6.11 -0.80
N PRO A 46 5.55 -5.42 -1.94
CA PRO A 46 6.60 -4.40 -2.08
C PRO A 46 6.46 -3.25 -1.08
N VAL A 47 5.25 -2.84 -0.77
CA VAL A 47 5.00 -1.77 0.18
C VAL A 47 5.43 -2.20 1.58
N VAL A 48 5.06 -3.43 1.97
CA VAL A 48 5.41 -3.98 3.28
C VAL A 48 6.93 -4.15 3.38
N GLN A 49 7.58 -4.62 2.33
CA GLN A 49 9.03 -4.75 2.30
C GLN A 49 9.73 -3.41 2.41
N ALA A 50 9.12 -2.36 1.91
CA ALA A 50 9.64 -1.00 2.04
C ALA A 50 9.36 -0.40 3.42
N GLY A 51 8.66 -1.11 4.29
CA GLY A 51 8.32 -0.64 5.62
C GLY A 51 7.09 0.24 5.67
N GLY A 52 6.23 0.18 4.64
CA GLY A 52 5.05 1.04 4.53
C GLY A 52 3.78 0.47 5.12
N GLY A 53 3.85 -0.65 5.81
CA GLY A 53 2.66 -1.26 6.41
C GLY A 53 2.92 -2.69 6.86
N LEU A 54 1.84 -3.36 7.21
CA LEU A 54 1.87 -4.76 7.62
C LEU A 54 1.06 -5.61 6.65
N LEU A 55 1.47 -6.86 6.50
CA LEU A 55 0.75 -7.86 5.72
C LEU A 55 0.29 -8.95 6.66
N VAL A 56 -1.01 -9.22 6.69
CA VAL A 56 -1.60 -10.27 7.53
C VAL A 56 -2.44 -11.16 6.64
N ASP A 57 -2.18 -12.46 6.67
CA ASP A 57 -2.98 -13.39 5.90
C ASP A 57 -4.43 -13.40 6.40
N ASP A 58 -5.37 -13.59 5.47
CA ASP A 58 -6.79 -13.57 5.79
C ASP A 58 -7.14 -14.53 6.94
N ARG A 59 -6.57 -15.73 6.93
CA ARG A 59 -6.81 -16.73 7.97
C ARG A 59 -6.28 -16.31 9.34
N ASP A 60 -5.26 -15.45 9.37
CA ASP A 60 -4.64 -14.97 10.60
C ASP A 60 -5.29 -13.70 11.11
N PHE A 61 -6.08 -13.05 10.28
CA PHE A 61 -6.73 -11.79 10.63
C PHE A 61 -8.02 -12.09 11.39
N THR A 62 -7.89 -12.28 12.68
CA THR A 62 -8.99 -12.65 13.58
C THR A 62 -9.25 -11.52 14.58
N ALA A 63 -10.35 -11.61 15.31
CA ALA A 63 -10.63 -10.67 16.40
C ALA A 63 -9.49 -10.64 17.43
N ALA A 64 -8.92 -11.81 17.73
CA ALA A 64 -7.80 -11.88 18.65
C ALA A 64 -6.57 -11.15 18.12
N TRP A 65 -6.29 -11.29 16.82
CA TRP A 65 -5.19 -10.54 16.20
C TRP A 65 -5.40 -9.04 16.32
N VAL A 66 -6.61 -8.57 15.99
CA VAL A 66 -6.96 -7.16 16.07
C VAL A 66 -6.79 -6.64 17.50
N GLU A 67 -7.31 -7.36 18.48
CA GLU A 67 -7.19 -6.96 19.89
C GLU A 67 -5.75 -6.89 20.36
N SER A 68 -4.88 -7.75 19.83
CA SER A 68 -3.48 -7.81 20.25
C SER A 68 -2.61 -6.76 19.55
N HIS A 69 -2.91 -6.43 18.30
CA HIS A 69 -2.00 -5.64 17.47
C HIS A 69 -2.47 -4.21 17.23
N VAL A 70 -3.76 -4.00 16.99
CA VAL A 70 -4.24 -2.68 16.60
C VAL A 70 -4.08 -1.65 17.72
N PRO A 71 -4.44 -1.94 18.98
CA PRO A 71 -4.23 -0.96 20.04
C PRO A 71 -2.75 -0.61 20.22
N GLN A 72 -1.86 -1.58 20.07
CA GLN A 72 -0.42 -1.33 20.17
C GLN A 72 0.08 -0.42 19.06
N LEU A 73 -0.40 -0.63 17.83
CA LEU A 73 -0.05 0.22 16.71
C LEU A 73 -0.56 1.65 16.92
N LEU A 74 -1.79 1.79 17.37
CA LEU A 74 -2.38 3.10 17.60
C LEU A 74 -1.72 3.83 18.76
N ALA A 75 -1.15 3.09 19.72
CA ALA A 75 -0.44 3.67 20.84
C ALA A 75 1.01 4.03 20.52
N ASP A 76 1.50 3.69 19.31
CA ASP A 76 2.89 3.93 18.89
C ASP A 76 2.91 4.87 17.68
N PRO A 77 2.86 6.18 17.93
CA PRO A 77 2.85 7.16 16.83
C PRO A 77 4.08 7.10 15.95
N GLN A 78 5.23 6.73 16.52
CA GLN A 78 6.47 6.66 15.74
C GLN A 78 6.40 5.57 14.67
N THR A 79 5.88 4.40 15.04
CA THR A 79 5.70 3.30 14.09
C THR A 79 4.72 3.71 12.98
N LEU A 80 3.63 4.36 13.32
CA LEU A 80 2.67 4.83 12.33
C LEU A 80 3.27 5.87 11.40
N GLN A 81 4.06 6.79 11.95
CA GLN A 81 4.76 7.78 11.11
C GLN A 81 5.74 7.11 10.15
N ASP A 82 6.47 6.12 10.64
CA ASP A 82 7.44 5.41 9.80
C ASP A 82 6.73 4.66 8.67
N TYR A 83 5.62 4.00 8.98
CA TYR A 83 4.83 3.32 7.96
C TYR A 83 4.30 4.31 6.92
N GLY A 84 3.75 5.42 7.37
CA GLY A 84 3.22 6.44 6.47
C GLY A 84 4.28 7.04 5.58
N HIS A 85 5.42 7.40 6.18
CA HIS A 85 6.54 7.98 5.44
C HIS A 85 7.09 7.00 4.39
N ASN A 86 7.29 5.76 4.79
CA ASN A 86 7.81 4.73 3.89
C ASN A 86 6.83 4.42 2.77
N ALA A 87 5.53 4.39 3.08
CA ALA A 87 4.50 4.18 2.07
C ALA A 87 4.50 5.33 1.06
N TRP A 88 4.61 6.55 1.54
CA TRP A 88 4.63 7.74 0.69
C TRP A 88 5.84 7.72 -0.25
N GLN A 89 7.02 7.41 0.29
CA GLN A 89 8.23 7.31 -0.53
C GLN A 89 8.12 6.20 -1.57
N TYR A 90 7.55 5.07 -1.18
CA TYR A 90 7.32 3.99 -2.14
C TYR A 90 6.37 4.43 -3.24
N GLY A 91 5.29 5.11 -2.88
CA GLY A 91 4.31 5.59 -3.84
C GLY A 91 4.90 6.56 -4.84
N ILE A 92 5.75 7.48 -4.38
CA ILE A 92 6.42 8.43 -5.27
C ILE A 92 7.34 7.70 -6.24
N ARG A 93 8.14 6.76 -5.73
CA ARG A 93 9.06 6.01 -6.57
C ARG A 93 8.33 5.18 -7.61
N ASP A 94 7.27 4.50 -7.18
CA ASP A 94 6.46 3.69 -8.09
C ASP A 94 5.79 4.55 -9.16
N ALA A 95 5.25 5.70 -8.78
CA ALA A 95 4.63 6.62 -9.73
C ALA A 95 5.65 7.15 -10.72
N ALA A 96 6.87 7.47 -10.26
CA ALA A 96 7.93 7.94 -11.14
C ALA A 96 8.35 6.86 -12.14
N ASP A 97 8.47 5.62 -11.69
CA ASP A 97 8.82 4.50 -12.57
C ASP A 97 7.73 4.27 -13.61
N ARG A 98 6.48 4.30 -13.20
CA ARG A 98 5.36 4.14 -14.12
C ARG A 98 5.31 5.26 -15.15
N MET A 99 5.54 6.48 -14.71
CA MET A 99 5.56 7.63 -15.59
C MET A 99 6.70 7.54 -16.59
N ALA A 100 7.89 7.14 -16.15
CA ALA A 100 9.03 6.97 -17.03
C ALA A 100 8.76 5.90 -18.10
N GLN A 101 8.19 4.77 -17.71
CA GLN A 101 7.83 3.73 -18.67
C GLN A 101 6.79 4.21 -19.66
N ARG A 102 5.80 4.96 -19.17
CA ARG A 102 4.76 5.51 -20.04
C ARG A 102 5.33 6.50 -21.04
N ILE A 103 6.24 7.36 -20.62
CA ILE A 103 6.91 8.30 -21.50
C ILE A 103 7.72 7.57 -22.56
N LEU A 104 8.46 6.55 -22.16
CA LEU A 104 9.26 5.75 -23.09
C LEU A 104 8.37 5.04 -24.11
N THR A 105 7.24 4.50 -23.68
CA THR A 105 6.29 3.86 -24.57
C THR A 105 5.72 4.86 -25.59
N ILE A 106 5.33 6.03 -25.13
CA ILE A 106 4.80 7.10 -25.99
C ILE A 106 5.87 7.57 -26.97
N ALA A 107 7.07 7.81 -26.49
CA ALA A 107 8.18 8.26 -27.33
C ALA A 107 8.55 7.24 -28.42
N GLY A 108 8.35 5.94 -28.13
CA GLY A 108 8.57 4.88 -29.11
C GLY A 108 7.45 4.76 -30.13
N ASP A 109 6.33 5.42 -29.92
CA ASP A 109 5.19 5.41 -30.83
C ASP A 109 5.23 6.67 -31.70
N ALA A 110 5.55 6.51 -32.96
CA ALA A 110 5.72 7.64 -33.89
C ALA A 110 4.48 8.53 -33.94
N ARG A 111 3.31 8.00 -33.68
CA ARG A 111 2.07 8.78 -33.73
C ARG A 111 2.01 9.83 -32.63
N TRP A 112 2.71 9.61 -31.54
CA TRP A 112 2.66 10.53 -30.41
C TRP A 112 3.29 11.88 -30.74
N CYS A 113 4.26 11.90 -31.60
CA CYS A 113 5.02 13.12 -31.93
C CYS A 113 4.26 14.12 -32.78
N ARG A 114 3.04 13.82 -33.17
CA ARG A 114 2.22 14.69 -34.00
C ARG A 114 1.25 15.48 -33.12
#